data_df3b0a48c9890024480f8ad2baaf3c25
#
_entry.id   df3b0a48c9890024480f8ad2baaf3c25
#
_cell.length_a   1.000
_cell.length_b   1.000
_cell.length_c   1.000
_cell.angle_alpha   90.00
_cell.angle_beta   90.00
_cell.angle_gamma   90.00
#
_symmetry.space_group_name_H-M   'P 1'
#
loop_
_entity.id
_entity.type
_entity.pdbx_description
1 polymer ?
#
loop_
_entity_poly.entity_id
_entity_poly.type
_entity_poly.pdbx_seq_one_letter_code
_entity_poly.pdbx_strand_id
1 'polypeptide(L)'
;WVGPVAIRYPRGAGSVVEWRQPMQSYAHGRARVLREGSSLAILSLGPIGVSASHVVERLQAEGYSVAHIDLVFAKPLDEACLRAVFASTQKILTIEEGCLNGGGGSAILQLAMQEDYAGRIKTLGLPDEFIPHGTPQEQKLYCGLDEESIYQAAKRLLTQ
;
A
#
# COMPACT_ATOMS: atom_id res chain seq x y z
N TRP A 1 17.71 13.45 -9.18
CA TRP A 1 17.00 13.21 -10.43
C TRP A 1 17.11 14.43 -11.35
N VAL A 2 17.38 14.21 -12.61
CA VAL A 2 17.40 15.24 -13.63
C VAL A 2 16.17 15.05 -14.51
N GLY A 3 15.19 15.95 -14.40
CA GLY A 3 13.94 15.89 -15.15
C GLY A 3 12.71 16.27 -14.31
N PRO A 4 11.52 16.31 -14.90
CA PRO A 4 10.30 16.66 -14.21
C PRO A 4 9.92 15.58 -13.20
N VAL A 5 9.45 16.00 -12.02
CA VAL A 5 8.95 15.13 -10.93
C VAL A 5 7.60 15.65 -10.48
N ALA A 6 6.63 14.73 -10.31
CA ALA A 6 5.36 15.03 -9.67
C ALA A 6 5.35 14.40 -8.28
N ILE A 7 5.11 15.23 -7.26
CA ILE A 7 5.00 14.77 -5.87
C ILE A 7 3.55 14.95 -5.44
N ARG A 8 2.90 13.84 -5.06
CA ARG A 8 1.56 13.85 -4.49
C ARG A 8 1.68 13.73 -2.97
N TYR A 9 1.00 14.61 -2.26
CA TYR A 9 0.91 14.59 -0.80
C TYR A 9 -0.53 14.89 -0.35
N PRO A 10 -0.96 14.43 0.84
CA PRO A 10 -2.31 14.65 1.32
C PRO A 10 -2.53 16.10 1.72
N ARG A 11 -3.78 16.52 1.73
CA ARG A 11 -4.24 17.75 2.37
C ARG A 11 -4.59 17.44 3.82
N GLY A 12 -4.06 18.22 4.76
CA GLY A 12 -4.36 18.08 6.19
C GLY A 12 -3.12 18.03 7.06
N ALA A 13 -3.30 17.71 8.34
CA ALA A 13 -2.20 17.53 9.27
C ALA A 13 -1.45 16.22 9.00
N GLY A 14 -0.12 16.26 9.03
CA GLY A 14 0.70 15.05 8.94
C GLY A 14 0.63 14.22 10.24
N SER A 15 0.91 12.94 10.11
CA SER A 15 0.99 12.00 11.23
C SER A 15 2.36 11.98 11.92
N VAL A 16 3.36 12.65 11.35
CA VAL A 16 4.73 12.65 11.87
C VAL A 16 4.85 13.63 13.01
N VAL A 17 5.19 13.12 14.18
CA VAL A 17 5.38 13.92 15.39
C VAL A 17 6.74 14.63 15.40
N GLU A 18 7.80 13.97 14.92
CA GLU A 18 9.16 14.51 14.84
C GLU A 18 9.48 14.95 13.40
N TRP A 19 9.16 16.20 13.08
CA TRP A 19 9.38 16.77 11.75
C TRP A 19 10.80 17.31 11.51
N ARG A 20 11.58 17.52 12.58
CA ARG A 20 12.96 18.04 12.52
C ARG A 20 13.99 16.94 12.34
N GLN A 21 13.74 16.05 11.37
CA GLN A 21 14.69 15.02 11.00
C GLN A 21 15.59 15.50 9.87
N PRO A 22 16.84 15.05 9.80
CA PRO A 22 17.67 15.29 8.62
C PRO A 22 16.97 14.80 7.36
N MET A 23 17.03 15.59 6.29
CA MET A 23 16.50 15.17 5.00
C MET A 23 17.21 13.89 4.54
N GLN A 24 16.44 12.90 4.16
CA GLN A 24 16.94 11.66 3.58
C GLN A 24 16.59 11.61 2.10
N SER A 25 17.55 11.18 1.27
CA SER A 25 17.28 10.92 -0.14
C SER A 25 16.67 9.54 -0.32
N TYR A 26 15.65 9.45 -1.16
CA TYR A 26 15.09 8.18 -1.61
C TYR A 26 15.77 7.77 -2.92
N ALA A 27 16.19 6.52 -3.02
CA ALA A 27 16.66 5.97 -4.28
C ALA A 27 15.49 5.95 -5.28
N HIS A 28 15.70 6.51 -6.47
CA HIS A 28 14.66 6.64 -7.48
C HIS A 28 14.08 5.29 -7.89
N GLY A 29 12.75 5.18 -7.85
CA GLY A 29 12.03 3.96 -8.21
C GLY A 29 12.29 2.78 -7.27
N ARG A 30 12.65 3.04 -6.00
CA ARG A 30 12.85 2.00 -5.00
C ARG A 30 11.80 2.04 -3.93
N ALA A 31 11.23 0.87 -3.63
CA ALA A 31 10.34 0.63 -2.52
C ALA A 31 11.15 0.44 -1.21
N ARG A 32 10.46 0.50 -0.08
CA ARG A 32 11.03 0.24 1.25
C ARG A 32 10.34 -0.94 1.88
N VAL A 33 11.09 -1.95 2.29
CA VAL A 33 10.59 -3.04 3.11
C VAL A 33 10.54 -2.54 4.57
N LEU A 34 9.36 -2.32 5.10
CA LEU A 34 9.15 -1.86 6.48
C LEU A 34 9.06 -3.02 7.46
N ARG A 35 8.53 -4.17 7.00
CA ARG A 35 8.42 -5.42 7.76
C ARG A 35 8.54 -6.60 6.81
N GLU A 36 9.24 -7.63 7.26
CA GLU A 36 9.30 -8.92 6.55
C GLU A 36 8.12 -9.82 6.97
N GLY A 37 7.73 -10.72 6.08
CA GLY A 37 6.66 -11.69 6.32
C GLY A 37 6.39 -12.55 5.08
N SER A 38 5.67 -13.65 5.26
CA SER A 38 5.44 -14.63 4.19
C SER A 38 3.98 -15.07 4.00
N SER A 39 3.11 -14.85 4.99
CA SER A 39 1.69 -15.25 4.88
C SER A 39 0.85 -14.29 4.06
N LEU A 40 1.22 -13.01 4.06
CA LEU A 40 0.57 -11.92 3.34
C LEU A 40 1.59 -10.79 3.14
N ALA A 41 1.59 -10.15 1.97
CA ALA A 41 2.28 -8.89 1.78
C ALA A 41 1.27 -7.74 1.64
N ILE A 42 1.42 -6.70 2.45
CA ILE A 42 0.69 -5.44 2.32
C ILE A 42 1.59 -4.42 1.63
N LEU A 43 1.16 -3.95 0.46
CA LEU A 43 1.86 -2.96 -0.36
C LEU A 43 1.11 -1.63 -0.24
N SER A 44 1.70 -0.64 0.40
CA SER A 44 1.07 0.66 0.58
C SER A 44 1.70 1.73 -0.31
N LEU A 45 0.88 2.63 -0.85
CA LEU A 45 1.33 3.78 -1.63
C LEU A 45 0.85 5.07 -0.97
N GLY A 46 1.79 5.84 -0.44
CA GLY A 46 1.53 7.13 0.18
C GLY A 46 1.13 7.05 1.66
N PRO A 47 0.49 8.10 2.21
CA PRO A 47 0.25 8.25 3.65
C PRO A 47 -0.62 7.17 4.29
N ILE A 48 -1.42 6.46 3.50
CA ILE A 48 -2.21 5.31 3.96
C ILE A 48 -1.32 4.20 4.56
N GLY A 49 -0.02 4.22 4.26
CA GLY A 49 0.97 3.33 4.85
C GLY A 49 1.03 3.37 6.37
N VAL A 50 0.62 4.48 7.02
CA VAL A 50 0.52 4.56 8.48
C VAL A 50 -0.57 3.62 8.99
N SER A 51 -1.79 3.70 8.42
CA SER A 51 -2.88 2.78 8.77
C SER A 51 -2.51 1.32 8.44
N ALA A 52 -1.80 1.09 7.33
CA ALA A 52 -1.28 -0.22 6.99
C ALA A 52 -0.31 -0.76 8.05
N SER A 53 0.57 0.09 8.59
CA SER A 53 1.50 -0.31 9.66
C SER A 53 0.77 -0.78 10.92
N HIS A 54 -0.25 -0.05 11.38
CA HIS A 54 -1.07 -0.44 12.53
C HIS A 54 -1.79 -1.79 12.29
N VAL A 55 -2.31 -1.99 11.08
CA VAL A 55 -2.95 -3.26 10.71
C VAL A 55 -1.93 -4.40 10.69
N VAL A 56 -0.73 -4.18 10.17
CA VAL A 56 0.35 -5.19 10.19
C VAL A 56 0.74 -5.56 11.61
N GLU A 57 0.93 -4.59 12.50
CA GLU A 57 1.23 -4.83 13.91
C GLU A 57 0.14 -5.65 14.60
N ARG A 58 -1.14 -5.33 14.34
CA ARG A 58 -2.28 -6.09 14.86
C ARG A 58 -2.27 -7.54 14.36
N LEU A 59 -2.06 -7.77 13.06
CA LEU A 59 -2.01 -9.11 12.48
C LEU A 59 -0.80 -9.91 12.99
N GLN A 60 0.35 -9.27 13.16
CA GLN A 60 1.54 -9.92 13.74
C GLN A 60 1.31 -10.32 15.20
N ALA A 61 0.62 -9.49 15.99
CA ALA A 61 0.23 -9.82 17.36
C ALA A 61 -0.74 -11.03 17.42
N GLU A 62 -1.50 -11.27 16.35
CA GLU A 62 -2.35 -12.46 16.19
C GLU A 62 -1.58 -13.70 15.65
N GLY A 63 -0.27 -13.59 15.43
CA GLY A 63 0.60 -14.68 14.99
C GLY A 63 0.74 -14.84 13.47
N TYR A 64 0.23 -13.90 12.66
CA TYR A 64 0.43 -13.94 11.21
C TYR A 64 1.77 -13.33 10.79
N SER A 65 2.45 -13.98 9.84
CA SER A 65 3.68 -13.47 9.24
C SER A 65 3.33 -12.52 8.09
N VAL A 66 3.22 -11.22 8.37
CA VAL A 66 2.78 -10.21 7.39
C VAL A 66 3.93 -9.28 7.03
N ALA A 67 4.24 -9.19 5.74
CA ALA A 67 5.17 -8.21 5.20
C ALA A 67 4.47 -6.86 4.98
N HIS A 68 5.21 -5.77 5.17
CA HIS A 68 4.78 -4.42 4.80
C HIS A 68 5.82 -3.75 3.92
N ILE A 69 5.42 -3.38 2.72
CA ILE A 69 6.24 -2.69 1.75
C ILE A 69 5.62 -1.32 1.44
N ASP A 70 6.38 -0.26 1.67
CA ASP A 70 6.04 1.07 1.20
C ASP A 70 6.60 1.25 -0.21
N LEU A 71 5.71 1.42 -1.18
CA LEU A 71 6.08 1.53 -2.59
C LEU A 71 6.80 2.84 -2.91
N VAL A 72 6.61 3.89 -2.14
CA VAL A 72 7.18 5.24 -2.28
C VAL A 72 6.84 5.90 -3.63
N PHE A 73 7.08 5.18 -4.74
CA PHE A 73 6.88 5.66 -6.11
C PHE A 73 5.71 4.95 -6.78
N ALA A 74 4.76 5.74 -7.32
CA ALA A 74 3.74 5.21 -8.21
C ALA A 74 4.35 4.90 -9.59
N LYS A 75 5.35 5.69 -10.01
CA LYS A 75 6.07 5.53 -11.27
C LYS A 75 7.48 6.13 -11.18
N PRO A 76 8.53 5.38 -11.53
CA PRO A 76 8.48 3.94 -11.83
C PRO A 76 8.20 3.09 -10.58
N LEU A 77 7.56 1.94 -10.76
CA LEU A 77 7.45 0.92 -9.71
C LEU A 77 8.81 0.22 -9.51
N ASP A 78 9.08 -0.24 -8.30
CA ASP A 78 10.21 -1.14 -8.02
C ASP A 78 9.83 -2.56 -8.42
N GLU A 79 9.95 -2.87 -9.71
CA GLU A 79 9.61 -4.19 -10.23
C GLU A 79 10.47 -5.30 -9.61
N ALA A 80 11.74 -5.01 -9.28
CA ALA A 80 12.61 -6.00 -8.63
C ALA A 80 12.09 -6.38 -7.24
N CYS A 81 11.65 -5.39 -6.45
CA CYS A 81 11.01 -5.63 -5.17
C CYS A 81 9.70 -6.41 -5.34
N LEU A 82 8.87 -6.03 -6.31
CA LEU A 82 7.59 -6.70 -6.57
C LEU A 82 7.79 -8.16 -7.01
N ARG A 83 8.76 -8.47 -7.87
CA ARG A 83 9.11 -9.86 -8.24
C ARG A 83 9.54 -10.68 -7.02
N ALA A 84 10.32 -10.09 -6.11
CA ALA A 84 10.67 -10.76 -4.85
C ALA A 84 9.46 -11.04 -3.96
N VAL A 85 8.49 -10.10 -3.90
CA VAL A 85 7.21 -10.30 -3.21
C VAL A 85 6.40 -11.42 -3.86
N PHE A 86 6.28 -11.45 -5.19
CA PHE A 86 5.58 -12.50 -5.92
C PHE A 86 6.18 -13.89 -5.68
N ALA A 87 7.50 -13.96 -5.54
CA ALA A 87 8.18 -15.22 -5.23
C ALA A 87 8.02 -15.67 -3.77
N SER A 88 7.78 -14.74 -2.84
CA SER A 88 7.79 -15.01 -1.39
C SER A 88 6.41 -15.24 -0.78
N THR A 89 5.32 -14.76 -1.40
CA THR A 89 3.97 -14.91 -0.87
C THR A 89 2.95 -15.15 -1.97
N GLN A 90 1.88 -15.86 -1.62
CA GLN A 90 0.73 -16.12 -2.49
C GLN A 90 -0.43 -15.15 -2.25
N LYS A 91 -0.30 -14.21 -1.34
CA LYS A 91 -1.37 -13.30 -0.93
C LYS A 91 -0.85 -11.88 -0.83
N ILE A 92 -1.45 -10.98 -1.58
CA ILE A 92 -1.04 -9.57 -1.64
C ILE A 92 -2.26 -8.68 -1.46
N LEU A 93 -2.11 -7.66 -0.61
CA LEU A 93 -3.07 -6.58 -0.44
C LEU A 93 -2.39 -5.27 -0.84
N THR A 94 -2.87 -4.59 -1.89
CA THR A 94 -2.40 -3.25 -2.23
C THR A 94 -3.33 -2.19 -1.65
N ILE A 95 -2.78 -1.10 -1.16
CA ILE A 95 -3.55 -0.02 -0.52
C ILE A 95 -3.04 1.33 -1.00
N GLU A 96 -3.95 2.16 -1.52
CA GLU A 96 -3.62 3.51 -1.96
C GLU A 96 -4.80 4.48 -1.75
N GLU A 97 -4.51 5.76 -1.59
CA GLU A 97 -5.50 6.84 -1.67
C GLU A 97 -5.64 7.35 -3.13
N GLY A 98 -5.36 6.49 -4.08
CA GLY A 98 -5.56 6.66 -5.52
C GLY A 98 -6.80 5.93 -6.00
N CYS A 99 -7.22 6.21 -7.24
CA CYS A 99 -8.32 5.52 -7.87
C CYS A 99 -7.95 4.05 -8.16
N LEU A 100 -8.87 3.11 -7.90
CA LEU A 100 -8.68 1.70 -8.21
C LEU A 100 -8.37 1.48 -9.70
N ASN A 101 -9.05 2.22 -10.57
CA ASN A 101 -8.83 2.14 -12.02
C ASN A 101 -7.64 3.01 -12.42
N GLY A 102 -6.56 2.40 -12.87
CA GLY A 102 -5.35 3.09 -13.31
C GLY A 102 -4.42 3.57 -12.20
N GLY A 103 -4.68 3.20 -10.95
CA GLY A 103 -3.79 3.49 -9.81
C GLY A 103 -2.60 2.53 -9.71
N GLY A 104 -1.85 2.64 -8.62
CA GLY A 104 -0.69 1.79 -8.32
C GLY A 104 -1.06 0.31 -8.23
N GLY A 105 -2.20 0.00 -7.62
CA GLY A 105 -2.73 -1.35 -7.55
C GLY A 105 -2.99 -1.96 -8.94
N SER A 106 -3.53 -1.17 -9.89
CA SER A 106 -3.72 -1.61 -11.28
C SER A 106 -2.38 -1.92 -11.97
N ALA A 107 -1.36 -1.10 -11.75
CA ALA A 107 -0.03 -1.33 -12.33
C ALA A 107 0.62 -2.60 -11.75
N ILE A 108 0.42 -2.87 -10.45
CA ILE A 108 0.90 -4.10 -9.80
C ILE A 108 0.17 -5.33 -10.36
N LEU A 109 -1.15 -5.26 -10.56
CA LEU A 109 -1.91 -6.34 -11.22
C LEU A 109 -1.40 -6.61 -12.62
N GLN A 110 -1.10 -5.57 -13.39
CA GLN A 110 -0.54 -5.72 -14.73
C GLN A 110 0.83 -6.40 -14.70
N LEU A 111 1.72 -6.01 -13.79
CA LEU A 111 3.02 -6.66 -13.61
C LEU A 111 2.84 -8.12 -13.16
N ALA A 112 1.94 -8.40 -12.22
CA ALA A 112 1.67 -9.76 -11.74
C ALA A 112 1.22 -10.68 -12.89
N MET A 113 0.39 -10.18 -13.80
CA MET A 113 -0.02 -10.93 -14.99
C MET A 113 1.14 -11.16 -15.96
N GLN A 114 2.05 -10.20 -16.12
CA GLN A 114 3.25 -10.35 -16.95
C GLN A 114 4.26 -11.37 -16.38
N GLU A 115 4.27 -11.53 -15.06
CA GLU A 115 5.16 -12.44 -14.34
C GLU A 115 4.49 -13.80 -14.02
N ASP A 116 3.33 -14.09 -14.63
CA ASP A 116 2.56 -15.33 -14.41
C ASP A 116 2.30 -15.63 -12.92
N TYR A 117 2.11 -14.58 -12.10
CA TYR A 117 1.85 -14.74 -10.69
C TYR A 117 0.52 -15.42 -10.42
N ALA A 118 0.57 -16.62 -9.83
CA ALA A 118 -0.61 -17.45 -9.58
C ALA A 118 -1.29 -17.18 -8.23
N GLY A 119 -0.75 -16.27 -7.43
CA GLY A 119 -1.31 -15.90 -6.13
C GLY A 119 -2.52 -14.97 -6.23
N ARG A 120 -3.05 -14.59 -5.08
CA ARG A 120 -4.21 -13.70 -4.97
C ARG A 120 -3.76 -12.27 -4.67
N ILE A 121 -4.27 -11.32 -5.43
CA ILE A 121 -4.07 -9.89 -5.18
C ILE A 121 -5.45 -9.26 -4.94
N LYS A 122 -5.59 -8.57 -3.81
CA LYS A 122 -6.70 -7.68 -3.52
C LYS A 122 -6.21 -6.25 -3.55
N THR A 123 -6.92 -5.38 -4.25
CA THR A 123 -6.63 -3.94 -4.29
C THR A 123 -7.64 -3.16 -3.45
N LEU A 124 -7.16 -2.22 -2.65
CA LEU A 124 -7.95 -1.21 -1.96
C LEU A 124 -7.52 0.17 -2.45
N GLY A 125 -8.49 0.99 -2.79
CA GLY A 125 -8.29 2.35 -3.28
C GLY A 125 -9.63 3.05 -3.42
N LEU A 126 -9.61 4.28 -3.94
CA LEU A 126 -10.83 5.03 -4.17
C LEU A 126 -11.65 4.37 -5.28
N PRO A 127 -12.96 4.16 -5.08
CA PRO A 127 -13.85 3.67 -6.13
C PRO A 127 -13.94 4.68 -7.27
N ASP A 128 -14.35 4.20 -8.45
CA ASP A 128 -14.52 5.05 -9.64
C ASP A 128 -15.88 5.74 -9.61
N GLU A 129 -16.04 6.60 -8.61
CA GLU A 129 -17.24 7.42 -8.39
C GLU A 129 -16.90 8.71 -7.64
N PHE A 130 -17.82 9.67 -7.62
CA PHE A 130 -17.67 10.88 -6.82
C PHE A 130 -17.86 10.56 -5.34
N ILE A 131 -16.79 10.75 -4.57
CA ILE A 131 -16.83 10.55 -3.12
C ILE A 131 -17.63 11.70 -2.47
N PRO A 132 -18.64 11.42 -1.63
CA PRO A 132 -19.40 12.43 -0.93
C PRO A 132 -18.52 13.35 -0.10
N HIS A 133 -18.98 14.60 0.08
CA HIS A 133 -18.31 15.54 0.97
C HIS A 133 -18.33 15.02 2.41
N GLY A 134 -17.20 15.16 3.11
CA GLY A 134 -17.07 14.73 4.49
C GLY A 134 -15.66 14.99 5.02
N THR A 135 -15.43 14.67 6.28
CA THR A 135 -14.10 14.65 6.87
C THR A 135 -13.24 13.56 6.21
N PRO A 136 -11.90 13.65 6.25
CA PRO A 136 -11.03 12.59 5.75
C PRO A 136 -11.33 11.21 6.35
N GLN A 137 -11.74 11.15 7.61
CA GLN A 137 -12.10 9.90 8.30
C GLN A 137 -13.38 9.30 7.73
N GLU A 138 -14.43 10.12 7.54
CA GLU A 138 -15.69 9.66 6.93
C GLU A 138 -15.48 9.20 5.50
N GLN A 139 -14.65 9.91 4.73
CA GLN A 139 -14.33 9.53 3.37
C GLN A 139 -13.52 8.22 3.30
N LYS A 140 -12.56 8.02 4.21
CA LYS A 140 -11.83 6.75 4.32
C LYS A 140 -12.77 5.59 4.67
N LEU A 141 -13.67 5.79 5.62
CA LEU A 141 -14.67 4.79 5.98
C LEU A 141 -15.58 4.46 4.79
N TYR A 142 -16.07 5.47 4.09
CA TYR A 142 -16.88 5.30 2.88
C TYR A 142 -16.16 4.46 1.80
N CYS A 143 -14.88 4.72 1.60
CA CYS A 143 -14.06 4.04 0.60
C CYS A 143 -13.51 2.67 1.07
N GLY A 144 -13.75 2.28 2.33
CA GLY A 144 -13.18 1.06 2.89
C GLY A 144 -11.65 1.14 3.08
N LEU A 145 -11.14 2.35 3.34
CA LEU A 145 -9.71 2.65 3.56
C LEU A 145 -9.38 3.02 5.02
N ASP A 146 -10.34 2.88 5.92
CA ASP A 146 -10.11 2.94 7.36
C ASP A 146 -9.38 1.67 7.86
N GLU A 147 -8.77 1.75 9.03
CA GLU A 147 -7.95 0.66 9.58
C GLU A 147 -8.72 -0.65 9.76
N GLU A 148 -9.99 -0.59 10.18
CA GLU A 148 -10.78 -1.81 10.36
C GLU A 148 -11.14 -2.45 9.02
N SER A 149 -11.50 -1.67 8.01
CA SER A 149 -11.77 -2.16 6.66
C SER A 149 -10.53 -2.81 6.03
N ILE A 150 -9.36 -2.20 6.19
CA ILE A 150 -8.08 -2.75 5.74
C ILE A 150 -7.77 -4.07 6.47
N TYR A 151 -7.94 -4.09 7.81
CA TYR A 151 -7.74 -5.29 8.60
C TYR A 151 -8.66 -6.43 8.14
N GLN A 152 -9.94 -6.17 7.94
CA GLN A 152 -10.91 -7.17 7.49
C GLN A 152 -10.58 -7.69 6.08
N ALA A 153 -10.09 -6.83 5.18
CA ALA A 153 -9.63 -7.25 3.85
C ALA A 153 -8.41 -8.18 3.95
N ALA A 154 -7.44 -7.84 4.80
CA ALA A 154 -6.27 -8.67 5.06
C ALA A 154 -6.64 -10.02 5.69
N LYS A 155 -7.53 -10.03 6.69
CA LYS A 155 -8.03 -11.27 7.33
C LYS A 155 -8.71 -12.20 6.34
N ARG A 156 -9.55 -11.65 5.46
CA ARG A 156 -10.21 -12.46 4.40
C ARG A 156 -9.19 -13.12 3.47
N LEU A 157 -8.12 -12.42 3.09
CA LEU A 157 -7.05 -13.01 2.31
C LEU A 157 -6.31 -14.11 3.08
N LEU A 158 -6.03 -13.90 4.36
CA LEU A 158 -5.31 -14.87 5.19
C LEU A 158 -6.09 -16.17 5.40
N THR A 159 -7.41 -16.11 5.46
CA THR A 159 -8.30 -17.26 5.77
C THR A 159 -8.84 -17.99 4.54
N GLN A 160 -8.62 -17.48 3.36
CA GLN A 160 -8.96 -18.10 2.06
C GLN A 160 -7.76 -18.85 1.46
#